data_78a656c78a99d3626d98bac4c1dcc66a
#
_entry.id   78a656c78a99d3626d98bac4c1dcc66a
#
_cell.length_a   1.000
_cell.length_b   1.000
_cell.length_c   1.000
_cell.angle_alpha   90.00
_cell.angle_beta   90.00
_cell.angle_gamma   90.00
#
_symmetry.space_group_name_H-M   'P 1'
#
loop_
_entity.id
_entity.type
_entity.pdbx_description
1 polymer ?
#
loop_
_entity_poly.entity_id
_entity_poly.type
_entity_poly.pdbx_seq_one_letter_code
_entity_poly.pdbx_strand_id
1 'polypeptide(L)'
;MPDHIFFDNNCNLAKHVRNDPDFNNVGLTVDVFHFNCKHSIADNFCQTNCNPALYPELLGKDGKGWYFNSSIAEQTNVWLGGFHAIVREMLHDKYNFFLDEMILLRNRMTRAKLAKGEHCPMSRPRTI
;
A
#
# COMPACT_ATOMS: atom_id res chain seq x y z
N MET A 1 -15.23 -6.98 -1.02
CA MET A 1 -14.32 -5.80 -0.92
C MET A 1 -13.17 -6.14 0.03
N PRO A 2 -11.98 -5.52 -0.08
CA PRO A 2 -10.92 -5.67 0.91
C PRO A 2 -11.32 -5.00 2.23
N ASP A 3 -10.70 -5.40 3.34
CA ASP A 3 -10.95 -4.78 4.65
C ASP A 3 -10.40 -3.33 4.71
N HIS A 4 -9.30 -3.07 3.99
CA HIS A 4 -8.68 -1.74 3.92
C HIS A 4 -8.21 -1.39 2.52
N ILE A 5 -8.36 -0.11 2.16
CA ILE A 5 -7.81 0.49 0.96
C ILE A 5 -6.88 1.63 1.38
N PHE A 6 -5.59 1.52 0.98
CA PHE A 6 -4.61 2.60 1.16
C PHE A 6 -4.49 3.39 -0.15
N PHE A 7 -4.75 4.67 -0.06
CA PHE A 7 -4.66 5.57 -1.20
C PHE A 7 -4.30 6.99 -0.74
N ASP A 8 -3.38 7.64 -1.43
CA ASP A 8 -2.82 8.94 -1.05
C ASP A 8 -3.90 10.02 -0.86
N ASN A 9 -4.98 9.91 -1.63
CA ASN A 9 -6.08 10.87 -1.62
C ASN A 9 -7.39 10.26 -1.11
N ASN A 10 -7.30 9.35 -0.15
CA ASN A 10 -8.47 8.67 0.42
C ASN A 10 -9.48 9.61 1.07
N CYS A 11 -9.07 10.80 1.49
CA CYS A 11 -10.00 11.82 1.99
C CYS A 11 -11.06 12.21 0.95
N ASN A 12 -10.67 12.32 -0.31
CA ASN A 12 -11.60 12.61 -1.40
C ASN A 12 -12.42 11.38 -1.78
N LEU A 13 -11.79 10.20 -1.84
CA LEU A 13 -12.50 8.95 -2.07
C LEU A 13 -13.57 8.72 -1.00
N ALA A 14 -13.24 8.85 0.28
CA ALA A 14 -14.17 8.68 1.39
C ALA A 14 -15.38 9.63 1.31
N LYS A 15 -15.16 10.88 0.88
CA LYS A 15 -16.27 11.84 0.64
C LYS A 15 -17.14 11.39 -0.54
N HIS A 16 -16.54 10.85 -1.59
CA HIS A 16 -17.22 10.42 -2.80
C HIS A 16 -18.08 9.17 -2.58
N VAL A 17 -17.54 8.16 -1.89
CA VAL A 17 -18.20 6.87 -1.66
C VAL A 17 -19.02 6.81 -0.37
N ARG A 18 -19.21 7.91 0.31
CA ARG A 18 -19.83 8.00 1.64
C ARG A 18 -21.23 7.36 1.75
N ASN A 19 -21.99 7.32 0.65
CA ASN A 19 -23.31 6.73 0.58
C ASN A 19 -23.35 5.42 -0.23
N ASP A 20 -22.19 4.88 -0.59
CA ASP A 20 -22.09 3.65 -1.35
C ASP A 20 -22.02 2.45 -0.38
N PRO A 21 -23.03 1.54 -0.41
CA PRO A 21 -23.09 0.42 0.51
C PRO A 21 -21.91 -0.54 0.39
N ASP A 22 -21.26 -0.61 -0.77
CA ASP A 22 -20.10 -1.47 -0.98
C ASP A 22 -18.88 -1.06 -0.15
N PHE A 23 -18.83 0.20 0.31
CA PHE A 23 -17.75 0.75 1.12
C PHE A 23 -18.04 0.85 2.63
N ASN A 24 -19.24 0.45 3.09
CA ASN A 24 -19.64 0.61 4.50
C ASN A 24 -18.70 -0.05 5.51
N ASN A 25 -18.03 -1.14 5.13
CA ASN A 25 -17.15 -1.91 6.01
C ASN A 25 -15.69 -1.87 5.53
N VAL A 26 -15.32 -0.89 4.73
CA VAL A 26 -13.97 -0.74 4.19
C VAL A 26 -13.25 0.40 4.89
N GLY A 27 -12.11 0.12 5.50
CA GLY A 27 -11.22 1.14 6.05
C GLY A 27 -10.56 1.93 4.91
N LEU A 28 -10.90 3.21 4.77
CA LEU A 28 -10.32 4.10 3.77
C LEU A 28 -9.22 4.94 4.41
N THR A 29 -7.99 4.43 4.40
CA THR A 29 -6.85 5.09 5.05
C THR A 29 -5.92 5.74 4.05
N VAL A 30 -5.41 6.91 4.39
CA VAL A 30 -4.29 7.49 3.65
C VAL A 30 -3.02 6.68 3.95
N ASP A 31 -2.14 6.55 2.97
CA ASP A 31 -0.81 6.00 3.19
C ASP A 31 -0.08 6.73 4.32
N VAL A 32 0.61 5.99 5.19
CA VAL A 32 1.25 6.57 6.38
C VAL A 32 2.25 7.67 6.04
N PHE A 33 3.04 7.48 4.98
CA PHE A 33 4.03 8.48 4.56
C PHE A 33 3.34 9.76 4.07
N HIS A 34 2.34 9.62 3.19
CA HIS A 34 1.56 10.75 2.67
C HIS A 34 0.77 11.45 3.78
N PHE A 35 0.20 10.70 4.71
CA PHE A 35 -0.52 11.26 5.85
C PHE A 35 0.36 12.20 6.68
N ASN A 36 1.59 11.79 6.96
CA ASN A 36 2.53 12.57 7.75
C ASN A 36 3.14 13.77 7.00
N CYS A 37 3.29 13.67 5.66
CA CYS A 37 4.01 14.66 4.86
C CYS A 37 3.12 15.63 4.09
N LYS A 38 1.89 15.21 3.73
CA LYS A 38 1.02 15.94 2.79
C LYS A 38 -0.33 16.33 3.36
N HIS A 39 -0.79 15.66 4.43
CA HIS A 39 -2.09 15.97 5.03
C HIS A 39 -1.93 16.90 6.21
N SER A 40 -2.69 18.00 6.19
CA SER A 40 -2.65 18.98 7.27
C SER A 40 -3.27 18.43 8.54
N ILE A 41 -2.65 18.71 9.69
CA ILE A 41 -3.22 18.44 11.02
C ILE A 41 -4.54 19.19 11.21
N ALA A 42 -4.72 20.31 10.51
CA ALA A 42 -5.96 21.10 10.55
C ALA A 42 -7.09 20.53 9.68
N ASP A 43 -6.83 19.54 8.83
CA ASP A 43 -7.88 18.84 8.09
C ASP A 43 -8.62 17.85 8.99
N ASN A 44 -9.63 18.34 9.70
CA ASN A 44 -10.41 17.53 10.63
C ASN A 44 -11.03 16.30 9.96
N PHE A 45 -11.48 16.39 8.70
CA PHE A 45 -12.06 15.25 8.01
C PHE A 45 -11.02 14.14 7.81
N CYS A 46 -9.84 14.51 7.33
CA CYS A 46 -8.75 13.57 7.12
C CYS A 46 -8.31 12.91 8.42
N GLN A 47 -8.16 13.70 9.49
CA GLN A 47 -7.74 13.23 10.80
C GLN A 47 -8.74 12.25 11.43
N THR A 48 -10.06 12.48 11.25
CA THR A 48 -11.11 11.66 11.85
C THR A 48 -11.55 10.47 11.02
N ASN A 49 -11.32 10.46 9.71
CA ASN A 49 -11.85 9.41 8.83
C ASN A 49 -10.79 8.61 8.07
N CYS A 50 -9.61 9.19 7.83
CA CYS A 50 -8.60 8.58 6.96
C CYS A 50 -7.25 8.40 7.64
N ASN A 51 -7.15 8.71 8.93
CA ASN A 51 -5.93 8.53 9.69
C ASN A 51 -5.69 7.03 9.95
N PRO A 52 -4.57 6.45 9.49
CA PRO A 52 -4.27 5.05 9.72
C PRO A 52 -4.18 4.66 11.20
N ALA A 53 -3.85 5.61 12.10
CA ALA A 53 -3.78 5.35 13.53
C ALA A 53 -5.15 5.08 14.19
N LEU A 54 -6.27 5.34 13.49
CA LEU A 54 -7.61 5.01 13.99
C LEU A 54 -7.93 3.51 13.92
N TYR A 55 -7.11 2.74 13.23
CA TYR A 55 -7.32 1.32 12.98
C TYR A 55 -6.29 0.48 13.76
N PRO A 56 -6.65 -0.06 14.94
CA PRO A 56 -5.73 -0.83 15.78
C PRO A 56 -5.12 -2.03 15.08
N GLU A 57 -5.84 -2.63 14.13
CA GLU A 57 -5.39 -3.77 13.33
C GLU A 57 -4.27 -3.43 12.34
N LEU A 58 -4.05 -2.15 12.06
CA LEU A 58 -2.94 -1.67 11.23
C LEU A 58 -1.67 -1.43 12.04
N LEU A 59 -1.77 -1.40 13.36
CA LEU A 59 -0.62 -1.21 14.26
C LEU A 59 0.14 -2.52 14.46
N GLY A 60 1.44 -2.42 14.66
CA GLY A 60 2.30 -3.56 15.02
C GLY A 60 1.89 -4.15 16.39
N LYS A 61 2.31 -5.41 16.64
CA LYS A 61 1.93 -6.18 17.83
C LYS A 61 2.17 -5.47 19.16
N ASP A 62 3.18 -4.63 19.23
CA ASP A 62 3.57 -3.88 20.43
C ASP A 62 3.02 -2.45 20.44
N GLY A 63 2.08 -2.13 19.55
CA GLY A 63 1.62 -0.75 19.32
C GLY A 63 2.70 0.16 18.73
N LYS A 64 3.85 -0.41 18.37
CA LYS A 64 4.96 0.30 17.74
C LYS A 64 5.05 -0.06 16.26
N GLY A 65 5.06 0.97 15.43
CA GLY A 65 5.12 0.80 13.98
C GLY A 65 3.82 0.29 13.37
N TRP A 66 3.90 -0.18 12.13
CA TRP A 66 2.76 -0.56 11.32
C TRP A 66 2.85 -2.04 10.93
N TYR A 67 1.73 -2.74 10.98
CA TYR A 67 1.66 -4.15 10.58
C TYR A 67 1.80 -4.31 9.06
N PHE A 68 1.30 -3.34 8.30
CA PHE A 68 1.38 -3.30 6.84
C PHE A 68 2.34 -2.21 6.37
N ASN A 69 3.06 -2.50 5.28
CA ASN A 69 3.78 -1.48 4.54
C ASN A 69 2.83 -0.82 3.54
N SER A 70 2.15 0.25 3.96
CA SER A 70 1.22 1.00 3.10
C SER A 70 1.92 1.73 1.95
N SER A 71 3.23 2.01 2.09
CA SER A 71 4.03 2.68 1.05
C SER A 71 4.64 1.74 0.01
N ILE A 72 4.16 0.49 -0.10
CA ILE A 72 4.73 -0.50 -1.02
C ILE A 72 4.60 -0.10 -2.49
N ALA A 73 3.51 0.60 -2.84
CA ALA A 73 3.29 1.11 -4.19
C ALA A 73 4.35 2.15 -4.56
N GLU A 74 4.61 3.12 -3.67
CA GLU A 74 5.64 4.13 -3.86
C GLU A 74 7.04 3.52 -3.98
N GLN A 75 7.39 2.59 -3.09
CA GLN A 75 8.65 1.85 -3.16
C GLN A 75 8.78 1.06 -4.48
N THR A 76 7.66 0.57 -5.03
CA THR A 76 7.65 -0.12 -6.31
C THR A 76 7.87 0.85 -7.46
N ASN A 77 7.24 2.03 -7.43
CA ASN A 77 7.43 3.08 -8.42
C ASN A 77 8.88 3.58 -8.44
N VAL A 78 9.48 3.82 -7.27
CA VAL A 78 10.89 4.20 -7.15
C VAL A 78 11.81 3.12 -7.74
N TRP A 79 11.53 1.86 -7.45
CA TRP A 79 12.30 0.74 -7.99
C TRP A 79 12.17 0.64 -9.52
N LEU A 80 10.96 0.73 -10.08
CA LEU A 80 10.73 0.72 -11.53
C LEU A 80 11.39 1.92 -12.21
N GLY A 81 11.36 3.07 -11.56
CA GLY A 81 12.01 4.31 -12.05
C GLY A 81 13.50 4.14 -12.33
N GLY A 82 14.19 3.28 -11.58
CA GLY A 82 15.60 2.94 -11.83
C GLY A 82 15.87 2.29 -13.18
N PHE A 83 14.84 1.71 -13.82
CA PHE A 83 14.95 1.08 -15.14
C PHE A 83 14.45 1.96 -16.29
N HIS A 84 13.98 3.17 -16.00
CA HIS A 84 13.37 4.06 -17.00
C HIS A 84 14.27 4.30 -18.22
N ALA A 85 15.57 4.52 -18.01
CA ALA A 85 16.53 4.75 -19.10
C ALA A 85 16.69 3.52 -20.01
N ILE A 86 16.51 2.32 -19.46
CA ILE A 86 16.65 1.06 -20.22
C ILE A 86 15.38 0.77 -21.01
N VAL A 87 14.19 0.98 -20.40
CA VAL A 87 12.93 0.55 -20.98
C VAL A 87 12.33 1.52 -21.99
N ARG A 88 12.67 2.82 -21.92
CA ARG A 88 12.05 3.86 -22.75
C ARG A 88 12.24 3.68 -24.25
N GLU A 89 13.31 2.99 -24.67
CA GLU A 89 13.63 2.73 -26.09
C GLU A 89 13.24 1.30 -26.51
N MET A 90 12.57 0.53 -25.63
CA MET A 90 12.16 -0.82 -25.95
C MET A 90 10.88 -0.85 -26.77
N LEU A 91 10.83 -1.76 -27.76
CA LEU A 91 9.59 -2.10 -28.43
C LEU A 91 8.64 -2.79 -27.46
N HIS A 92 7.33 -2.67 -27.69
CA HIS A 92 6.25 -3.14 -26.82
C HIS A 92 6.47 -4.57 -26.28
N ASP A 93 6.76 -5.53 -27.16
CA ASP A 93 6.90 -6.94 -26.74
C ASP A 93 8.13 -7.16 -25.86
N LYS A 94 9.24 -6.49 -26.18
CA LYS A 94 10.46 -6.52 -25.35
C LYS A 94 10.24 -5.85 -24.01
N TYR A 95 9.49 -4.74 -23.99
CA TYR A 95 9.15 -4.04 -22.76
C TYR A 95 8.31 -4.93 -21.83
N ASN A 96 7.26 -5.56 -22.35
CA ASN A 96 6.41 -6.44 -21.57
C ASN A 96 7.19 -7.63 -20.99
N PHE A 97 7.97 -8.31 -21.82
CA PHE A 97 8.83 -9.40 -21.38
C PHE A 97 9.81 -8.96 -20.29
N PHE A 98 10.49 -7.83 -20.50
CA PHE A 98 11.44 -7.29 -19.50
C PHE A 98 10.74 -6.97 -18.18
N LEU A 99 9.58 -6.34 -18.23
CA LEU A 99 8.82 -5.96 -17.04
C LEU A 99 8.36 -7.21 -16.27
N ASP A 100 7.83 -8.22 -16.94
CA ASP A 100 7.39 -9.48 -16.36
C ASP A 100 8.55 -10.20 -15.63
N GLU A 101 9.71 -10.33 -16.28
CA GLU A 101 10.89 -10.96 -15.69
C GLU A 101 11.41 -10.17 -14.48
N MET A 102 11.45 -8.85 -14.55
CA MET A 102 11.89 -8.00 -13.45
C MET A 102 10.94 -8.08 -12.25
N ILE A 103 9.63 -8.12 -12.47
CA ILE A 103 8.63 -8.29 -11.42
C ILE A 103 8.77 -9.67 -10.77
N LEU A 104 8.90 -10.73 -11.57
CA LEU A 104 9.09 -12.08 -11.07
C LEU A 104 10.36 -12.22 -10.23
N LEU A 105 11.47 -11.64 -10.70
CA LEU A 105 12.74 -11.63 -9.98
C LEU A 105 12.60 -10.89 -8.64
N ARG A 106 12.03 -9.69 -8.66
CA ARG A 106 11.79 -8.91 -7.44
C ARG A 106 10.94 -9.67 -6.43
N ASN A 107 9.86 -10.31 -6.89
CA ASN A 107 8.98 -11.09 -6.02
C ASN A 107 9.71 -12.27 -5.39
N ARG A 108 10.55 -12.99 -6.14
CA ARG A 108 11.39 -14.09 -5.61
C ARG A 108 12.34 -13.57 -4.53
N MET A 109 13.04 -12.45 -4.79
CA MET A 109 13.96 -11.83 -3.82
C MET A 109 13.23 -11.36 -2.57
N THR A 110 12.09 -10.70 -2.72
CA THR A 110 11.27 -10.22 -1.60
C THR A 110 10.76 -11.38 -0.75
N ARG A 111 10.24 -12.44 -1.37
CA ARG A 111 9.80 -13.65 -0.66
C ARG A 111 10.95 -14.30 0.11
N ALA A 112 12.12 -14.43 -0.52
CA ALA A 112 13.30 -15.00 0.14
C ALA A 112 13.76 -14.16 1.34
N LYS A 113 13.70 -12.82 1.22
CA LYS A 113 14.02 -11.90 2.32
C LYS A 113 13.02 -12.01 3.48
N LEU A 114 11.72 -12.06 3.17
CA LEU A 114 10.66 -12.21 4.18
C LEU A 114 10.74 -13.56 4.89
N ALA A 115 11.04 -14.64 4.16
CA ALA A 115 11.21 -15.97 4.74
C ALA A 115 12.39 -16.03 5.72
N LYS A 116 13.52 -15.36 5.41
CA LYS A 116 14.67 -15.25 6.31
C LYS A 116 14.36 -14.44 7.59
N GLY A 117 13.44 -13.47 7.51
CA GLY A 117 13.00 -12.68 8.65
C GLY A 117 11.83 -13.27 9.41
N GLU A 118 11.50 -14.55 9.18
CA GLU A 118 10.34 -15.24 9.77
C GLU A 118 8.98 -14.52 9.49
N HIS A 119 8.94 -13.65 8.51
CA HIS A 119 7.73 -12.99 8.06
C HIS A 119 7.04 -13.85 7.00
N CYS A 120 5.98 -14.56 7.38
CA CYS A 120 5.15 -15.28 6.42
C CYS A 120 3.98 -14.40 5.97
N PRO A 121 3.95 -13.92 4.72
CA PRO A 121 2.87 -13.06 4.24
C PRO A 121 1.51 -13.78 4.12
N MET A 122 1.50 -15.11 4.28
CA MET A 122 0.30 -15.95 4.09
C MET A 122 -0.35 -16.41 5.39
N SER A 123 0.21 -16.08 6.56
CA SER A 123 -0.23 -16.63 7.84
C SER A 123 -1.05 -15.65 8.67
N ARG A 124 -1.99 -14.93 8.06
CA ARG A 124 -3.08 -14.37 8.88
C ARG A 124 -4.12 -15.47 9.10
N PRO A 125 -4.38 -15.95 10.33
CA PRO A 125 -5.62 -16.67 10.59
C PRO A 125 -6.76 -15.72 10.23
N ARG A 126 -7.60 -16.10 9.28
CA ARG A 126 -8.89 -15.44 9.09
C ARG A 126 -9.64 -15.72 10.39
N THR A 127 -9.74 -14.76 11.27
CA THR A 127 -10.71 -14.78 12.34
C THR A 127 -12.06 -14.68 11.66
N ILE A 128 -12.79 -15.80 11.70
CA ILE A 128 -14.20 -15.90 11.32
C ILE A 128 -15.01 -15.14 12.36
#